data_4bcff6cde026f6fbe058610746e21e31
#
_entry.id   4bcff6cde026f6fbe058610746e21e31
#
_cell.length_a   1.000
_cell.length_b   1.000
_cell.length_c   1.000
_cell.angle_alpha   90.00
_cell.angle_beta   90.00
_cell.angle_gamma   90.00
#
_symmetry.space_group_name_H-M   'P 1'
#
loop_
_entity.id
_entity.type
_entity.pdbx_description
1 polymer ?
#
loop_
_entity_poly.entity_id
_entity_poly.type
_entity_poly.pdbx_seq_one_letter_code
_entity_poly.pdbx_strand_id
1 'polypeptide(L)'
;MADAIRPCAERDLDQILEVINDGAQAYEGVIPADRYKVPYMPRDELEREIAHGVRFWGVERDRRLVAVMGLQNVEDVTLIRHAYVRTAERRRGIGGRLLEELRARATRPLLVGTWAAAEWAIAFYRRHGFELVPRDQVPVLLRRYWSIPERQIETSVVLAERAWLDRR
;
A
#
# COMPACT_ATOMS: atom_id res chain seq x y z
N MET A 1 -19.08 -18.05 1.21
CA MET A 1 -19.24 -17.09 0.11
C MET A 1 -17.91 -16.75 -0.52
N ALA A 2 -17.88 -16.66 -1.82
CA ALA A 2 -16.67 -16.31 -2.55
C ALA A 2 -16.33 -14.83 -2.39
N ASP A 3 -15.05 -14.53 -2.26
CA ASP A 3 -14.55 -13.16 -2.25
C ASP A 3 -14.59 -12.58 -3.67
N ALA A 4 -15.01 -11.34 -3.81
CA ALA A 4 -14.99 -10.62 -5.08
C ALA A 4 -13.95 -9.49 -5.04
N ILE A 5 -13.09 -9.44 -6.04
CA ILE A 5 -12.14 -8.32 -6.20
C ILE A 5 -12.78 -7.32 -7.15
N ARG A 6 -12.91 -6.07 -6.72
CA ARG A 6 -13.55 -5.02 -7.51
C ARG A 6 -12.92 -3.64 -7.27
N PRO A 7 -13.06 -2.73 -8.24
CA PRO A 7 -12.69 -1.33 -7.97
C PRO A 7 -13.62 -0.74 -6.92
N CYS A 8 -13.08 0.14 -6.09
CA CYS A 8 -13.85 0.89 -5.10
C CYS A 8 -14.41 2.16 -5.73
N ALA A 9 -15.55 2.60 -5.23
CA ALA A 9 -16.22 3.83 -5.61
C ALA A 9 -16.32 4.78 -4.41
N GLU A 10 -16.84 5.97 -4.63
CA GLU A 10 -17.02 6.97 -3.58
C GLU A 10 -17.82 6.44 -2.38
N ARG A 11 -18.82 5.61 -2.65
CA ARG A 11 -19.63 4.97 -1.59
C ARG A 11 -18.82 4.06 -0.65
N ASP A 12 -17.64 3.65 -1.07
CA ASP A 12 -16.79 2.74 -0.30
C ASP A 12 -15.85 3.47 0.65
N LEU A 13 -15.82 4.80 0.64
CA LEU A 13 -14.86 5.60 1.39
C LEU A 13 -14.78 5.24 2.87
N ASP A 14 -15.94 5.10 3.52
CA ASP A 14 -16.00 4.75 4.95
C ASP A 14 -15.36 3.39 5.22
N GLN A 15 -15.63 2.41 4.37
CA GLN A 15 -15.05 1.09 4.52
C GLN A 15 -13.55 1.07 4.22
N ILE A 16 -13.10 1.85 3.24
CA ILE A 16 -11.66 2.01 2.96
C ILE A 16 -10.95 2.54 4.21
N LEU A 17 -11.49 3.60 4.83
CA LEU A 17 -10.96 4.16 6.07
C LEU A 17 -10.91 3.11 7.19
N GLU A 18 -11.99 2.35 7.36
CA GLU A 18 -12.03 1.29 8.38
C GLU A 18 -10.94 0.25 8.16
N VAL A 19 -10.77 -0.23 6.93
CA VAL A 19 -9.77 -1.26 6.60
C VAL A 19 -8.36 -0.74 6.84
N ILE A 20 -8.07 0.48 6.38
CA ILE A 20 -6.74 1.10 6.58
C ILE A 20 -6.45 1.25 8.07
N ASN A 21 -7.36 1.84 8.83
CA ASN A 21 -7.13 2.12 10.25
C ASN A 21 -7.09 0.85 11.10
N ASP A 22 -7.88 -0.16 10.75
CA ASP A 22 -7.80 -1.46 11.40
C ASP A 22 -6.45 -2.13 11.11
N GLY A 23 -6.04 -2.19 9.85
CA GLY A 23 -4.77 -2.81 9.46
C GLY A 23 -3.55 -2.08 10.01
N ALA A 24 -3.62 -0.76 10.10
CA ALA A 24 -2.52 0.07 10.59
C ALA A 24 -2.25 -0.09 12.09
N GLN A 25 -3.15 -0.70 12.85
CA GLN A 25 -2.92 -1.02 14.27
C GLN A 25 -1.65 -1.86 14.47
N ALA A 26 -1.27 -2.63 13.46
CA ALA A 26 -0.03 -3.41 13.50
C ALA A 26 1.23 -2.54 13.62
N TYR A 27 1.16 -1.26 13.26
CA TYR A 27 2.30 -0.34 13.35
C TYR A 27 2.53 0.19 14.76
N GLU A 28 1.53 0.13 15.64
CA GLU A 28 1.66 0.64 17.00
C GLU A 28 2.81 -0.06 17.74
N GLY A 29 3.74 0.73 18.26
CA GLY A 29 4.93 0.20 18.92
C GLY A 29 6.01 -0.36 17.99
N VAL A 30 5.80 -0.33 16.69
CA VAL A 30 6.74 -0.85 15.67
C VAL A 30 7.42 0.29 14.93
N ILE A 31 6.63 1.22 14.36
CA ILE A 31 7.16 2.39 13.69
C ILE A 31 7.48 3.47 14.72
N PRO A 32 8.30 4.50 14.37
CA PRO A 32 8.57 5.60 15.30
C PRO A 32 7.29 6.21 15.87
N ALA A 33 7.26 6.42 17.20
CA ALA A 33 6.06 6.91 17.90
C ALA A 33 5.57 8.25 17.35
N ASP A 34 6.46 9.10 16.87
CA ASP A 34 6.12 10.41 16.27
C ASP A 34 5.44 10.25 14.90
N ARG A 35 5.43 9.06 14.31
CA ARG A 35 4.80 8.78 13.03
C ARG A 35 3.51 7.97 13.15
N TYR A 36 3.22 7.42 14.32
CA TYR A 36 1.97 6.70 14.56
C TYR A 36 0.96 7.62 15.21
N LYS A 37 -0.09 7.96 14.49
CA LYS A 37 -1.19 8.81 14.97
C LYS A 37 -2.51 8.04 14.92
N VAL A 38 -3.51 8.49 15.67
CA VAL A 38 -4.86 7.89 15.69
C VAL A 38 -5.89 8.98 15.37
N PRO A 39 -6.69 8.85 14.30
CA PRO A 39 -6.63 7.75 13.33
C PRO A 39 -5.34 7.80 12.52
N TYR A 40 -4.84 6.64 12.13
CA TYR A 40 -3.64 6.55 11.28
C TYR A 40 -3.88 7.25 9.95
N MET A 41 -5.04 7.02 9.35
CA MET A 41 -5.51 7.70 8.14
C MET A 41 -6.75 8.53 8.47
N PRO A 42 -6.63 9.86 8.57
CA PRO A 42 -7.79 10.74 8.66
C PRO A 42 -8.57 10.79 7.34
N ARG A 43 -9.87 11.03 7.41
CA ARG A 43 -10.74 11.09 6.23
C ARG A 43 -10.26 12.12 5.21
N ASP A 44 -9.93 13.32 5.65
CA ASP A 44 -9.50 14.41 4.76
C ASP A 44 -8.20 14.09 4.01
N GLU A 45 -7.29 13.34 4.66
CA GLU A 45 -6.06 12.87 4.02
C GLU A 45 -6.37 11.87 2.92
N LEU A 46 -7.24 10.90 3.18
CA LEU A 46 -7.65 9.91 2.19
C LEU A 46 -8.35 10.59 0.99
N GLU A 47 -9.24 11.53 1.25
CA GLU A 47 -9.93 12.27 0.20
C GLU A 47 -8.94 13.05 -0.68
N ARG A 48 -7.93 13.68 -0.08
CA ARG A 48 -6.87 14.37 -0.83
C ARG A 48 -6.06 13.41 -1.70
N GLU A 49 -5.71 12.25 -1.19
CA GLU A 49 -4.94 11.26 -1.95
C GLU A 49 -5.75 10.72 -3.12
N ILE A 50 -7.03 10.45 -2.94
CA ILE A 50 -7.93 10.04 -4.02
C ILE A 50 -8.03 11.15 -5.08
N ALA A 51 -8.15 12.41 -4.66
CA ALA A 51 -8.17 13.55 -5.56
C ALA A 51 -6.86 13.69 -6.36
N HIS A 52 -5.75 13.24 -5.81
CA HIS A 52 -4.44 13.23 -6.47
C HIS A 52 -4.16 11.95 -7.28
N GLY A 53 -5.17 11.13 -7.49
CA GLY A 53 -5.09 9.99 -8.42
C GLY A 53 -4.91 8.62 -7.80
N VAL A 54 -4.97 8.49 -6.48
CA VAL A 54 -4.98 7.15 -5.85
C VAL A 54 -6.33 6.50 -6.10
N ARG A 55 -6.30 5.31 -6.70
CA ARG A 55 -7.49 4.53 -6.99
C ARG A 55 -7.44 3.24 -6.19
N PHE A 56 -8.51 2.96 -5.44
CA PHE A 56 -8.59 1.78 -4.61
C PHE A 56 -9.30 0.63 -5.28
N TRP A 57 -8.79 -0.55 -5.02
CA TRP A 57 -9.43 -1.82 -5.28
C TRP A 57 -9.64 -2.51 -3.95
N GLY A 58 -10.68 -3.33 -3.87
CA GLY A 58 -11.02 -4.02 -2.64
C GLY A 58 -11.40 -5.47 -2.86
N VAL A 59 -11.27 -6.24 -1.81
CA VAL A 59 -11.82 -7.59 -1.73
C VAL A 59 -13.08 -7.51 -0.89
N GLU A 60 -14.21 -7.85 -1.51
CA GLU A 60 -15.52 -7.82 -0.87
C GLU A 60 -15.99 -9.22 -0.52
N ARG A 61 -16.48 -9.38 0.70
CA ARG A 61 -17.16 -10.57 1.20
C ARG A 61 -18.42 -10.14 1.96
N ASP A 62 -19.56 -10.69 1.58
CA ASP A 62 -20.85 -10.39 2.24
C ASP A 62 -21.14 -8.88 2.33
N ARG A 63 -20.90 -8.17 1.23
CA ARG A 63 -21.10 -6.72 1.09
C ARG A 63 -20.16 -5.87 1.96
N ARG A 64 -19.09 -6.46 2.45
CA ARG A 64 -18.13 -5.76 3.29
C ARG A 64 -16.72 -5.88 2.70
N LEU A 65 -15.98 -4.78 2.67
CA LEU A 65 -14.59 -4.81 2.27
C LEU A 65 -13.74 -5.45 3.38
N VAL A 66 -12.99 -6.48 3.03
CA VAL A 66 -12.06 -7.16 3.94
C VAL A 66 -10.61 -6.77 3.69
N ALA A 67 -10.32 -6.23 2.52
CA ALA A 67 -8.99 -5.75 2.15
C ALA A 67 -9.12 -4.63 1.13
N VAL A 68 -8.12 -3.74 1.10
CA VAL A 68 -8.01 -2.67 0.10
C VAL A 68 -6.56 -2.52 -0.34
N MET A 69 -6.37 -2.03 -1.56
CA MET A 69 -5.06 -1.66 -2.08
C MET A 69 -5.25 -0.52 -3.07
N GLY A 70 -4.54 0.59 -2.84
CA GLY A 70 -4.55 1.73 -3.73
C GLY A 70 -3.45 1.64 -4.76
N LEU A 71 -3.72 2.13 -5.97
CA LEU A 71 -2.74 2.31 -7.03
C LEU A 71 -2.73 3.77 -7.45
N GLN A 72 -1.55 4.31 -7.68
CA GLN A 72 -1.37 5.66 -8.17
C GLN A 72 -0.34 5.68 -9.28
N ASN A 73 -0.73 6.11 -10.47
CA ASN A 73 0.20 6.31 -11.57
C ASN A 73 0.95 7.62 -11.38
N VAL A 74 2.26 7.54 -11.33
CA VAL A 74 3.14 8.70 -11.23
C VAL A 74 4.26 8.54 -12.26
N GLU A 75 4.35 9.46 -13.20
CA GLU A 75 5.33 9.41 -14.28
C GLU A 75 5.35 8.03 -14.97
N ASP A 76 6.47 7.32 -14.89
CA ASP A 76 6.70 6.04 -15.57
C ASP A 76 6.41 4.81 -14.71
N VAL A 77 5.89 5.00 -13.49
CA VAL A 77 5.62 3.90 -12.55
C VAL A 77 4.18 3.93 -12.02
N THR A 78 3.77 2.83 -11.41
CA THR A 78 2.56 2.75 -10.60
C THR A 78 2.96 2.46 -9.16
N LEU A 79 2.53 3.32 -8.24
CA LEU A 79 2.77 3.14 -6.82
C LEU A 79 1.66 2.32 -6.19
N ILE A 80 2.03 1.35 -5.36
CA ILE A 80 1.08 0.68 -4.47
C ILE A 80 0.96 1.57 -3.23
N ARG A 81 -0.26 1.96 -2.89
CA ARG A 81 -0.57 2.84 -1.75
C ARG A 81 -1.60 2.17 -0.85
N HIS A 82 -1.37 2.24 0.46
CA HIS A 82 -2.36 1.83 1.46
C HIS A 82 -2.90 0.42 1.26
N ALA A 83 -2.02 -0.55 1.20
CA ALA A 83 -2.36 -1.97 1.08
C ALA A 83 -2.61 -2.56 2.48
N TYR A 84 -3.86 -2.88 2.78
CA TYR A 84 -4.26 -3.40 4.10
C TYR A 84 -5.28 -4.51 3.99
N VAL A 85 -5.18 -5.46 4.91
CA VAL A 85 -6.19 -6.51 5.14
C VAL A 85 -6.69 -6.33 6.57
N ARG A 86 -8.01 -6.47 6.77
CA ARG A 86 -8.56 -6.42 8.13
C ARG A 86 -7.86 -7.44 9.02
N THR A 87 -7.56 -7.05 10.24
CA THR A 87 -6.81 -7.89 11.20
C THR A 87 -7.44 -9.28 11.35
N ALA A 88 -8.78 -9.34 11.42
CA ALA A 88 -9.50 -10.60 11.54
C ALA A 88 -9.39 -11.52 10.32
N GLU A 89 -8.97 -10.98 9.17
CA GLU A 89 -8.91 -11.70 7.89
C GLU A 89 -7.48 -12.02 7.44
N ARG A 90 -6.51 -11.75 8.27
CA ARG A 90 -5.10 -12.01 7.95
C ARG A 90 -4.80 -13.51 7.83
N ARG A 91 -3.68 -13.82 7.15
CA ARG A 91 -3.14 -15.18 6.95
C ARG A 91 -4.04 -16.09 6.12
N ARG A 92 -4.91 -15.51 5.29
CA ARG A 92 -5.79 -16.24 4.38
C ARG A 92 -5.44 -16.03 2.91
N GLY A 93 -4.30 -15.39 2.63
CA GLY A 93 -3.85 -15.12 1.27
C GLY A 93 -4.62 -14.04 0.53
N ILE A 94 -5.47 -13.28 1.21
CA ILE A 94 -6.32 -12.24 0.61
C ILE A 94 -5.48 -11.12 -0.01
N GLY A 95 -4.50 -10.61 0.73
CA GLY A 95 -3.61 -9.56 0.23
C GLY A 95 -2.83 -9.98 -1.00
N GLY A 96 -2.34 -11.21 -1.03
CA GLY A 96 -1.62 -11.77 -2.17
C GLY A 96 -2.48 -11.89 -3.41
N ARG A 97 -3.72 -12.37 -3.26
CA ARG A 97 -4.67 -12.45 -4.38
C ARG A 97 -4.99 -11.07 -4.95
N LEU A 98 -5.20 -10.09 -4.09
CA LEU A 98 -5.46 -8.72 -4.50
C LEU A 98 -4.25 -8.14 -5.25
N LEU A 99 -3.05 -8.31 -4.71
CA LEU A 99 -1.81 -7.85 -5.36
C LEU A 99 -1.63 -8.46 -6.76
N GLU A 100 -1.83 -9.76 -6.90
CA GLU A 100 -1.67 -10.43 -8.20
C GLU A 100 -2.72 -9.94 -9.22
N GLU A 101 -3.95 -9.72 -8.79
CA GLU A 101 -4.99 -9.17 -9.66
C GLU A 101 -4.62 -7.76 -10.15
N LEU A 102 -4.11 -6.91 -9.25
CA LEU A 102 -3.71 -5.55 -9.61
C LEU A 102 -2.45 -5.54 -10.47
N ARG A 103 -1.52 -6.45 -10.22
CA ARG A 103 -0.34 -6.61 -11.06
C ARG A 103 -0.73 -6.93 -12.51
N ALA A 104 -1.71 -7.81 -12.70
CA ALA A 104 -2.19 -8.17 -14.03
C ALA A 104 -2.84 -7.00 -14.77
N ARG A 105 -3.37 -6.02 -14.04
CA ARG A 105 -4.01 -4.83 -14.60
C ARG A 105 -3.06 -3.66 -14.81
N ALA A 106 -1.93 -3.65 -14.12
CA ALA A 106 -0.97 -2.55 -14.18
C ALA A 106 -0.30 -2.48 -15.56
N THR A 107 -0.20 -1.27 -16.09
CA THR A 107 0.46 -1.00 -17.38
C THR A 107 1.86 -0.41 -17.20
N ARG A 108 2.26 -0.12 -15.97
CA ARG A 108 3.57 0.43 -15.59
C ARG A 108 4.17 -0.43 -14.49
N PRO A 109 5.49 -0.41 -14.32
CA PRO A 109 6.14 -1.15 -13.24
C PRO A 109 5.61 -0.73 -11.87
N LEU A 110 5.41 -1.70 -10.98
CA LEU A 110 4.92 -1.46 -9.63
C LEU A 110 6.08 -1.18 -8.66
N LEU A 111 5.96 -0.11 -7.90
CA LEU A 111 6.84 0.23 -6.78
C LEU A 111 5.98 0.36 -5.52
N VAL A 112 6.56 0.04 -4.37
CA VAL A 112 5.89 0.22 -3.08
C VAL A 112 6.87 0.79 -2.07
N GLY A 113 6.41 1.79 -1.31
CA GLY A 113 7.12 2.32 -0.15
C GLY A 113 6.46 1.81 1.11
N THR A 114 7.24 1.38 2.09
CA THR A 114 6.73 0.97 3.39
C THR A 114 7.72 1.34 4.49
N TRP A 115 7.26 1.26 5.75
CA TRP A 115 8.12 1.53 6.88
C TRP A 115 9.25 0.51 6.96
N ALA A 116 10.47 0.96 7.16
CA ALA A 116 11.63 0.08 7.31
C ALA A 116 11.45 -0.93 8.45
N ALA A 117 10.73 -0.54 9.50
CA ALA A 117 10.44 -1.39 10.65
C ALA A 117 9.33 -2.42 10.41
N ALA A 118 8.55 -2.28 9.33
CA ALA A 118 7.45 -3.20 9.01
C ALA A 118 7.97 -4.44 8.28
N GLU A 119 8.69 -5.29 8.99
CA GLU A 119 9.35 -6.47 8.42
C GLU A 119 8.37 -7.43 7.75
N TRP A 120 7.15 -7.57 8.28
CA TRP A 120 6.12 -8.42 7.69
C TRP A 120 5.67 -7.91 6.32
N ALA A 121 5.59 -6.59 6.13
CA ALA A 121 5.23 -6.00 4.85
C ALA A 121 6.34 -6.22 3.81
N ILE A 122 7.58 -6.03 4.22
CA ILE A 122 8.75 -6.29 3.36
C ILE A 122 8.75 -7.76 2.94
N ALA A 123 8.56 -8.69 3.87
CA ALA A 123 8.51 -10.11 3.59
C ALA A 123 7.35 -10.46 2.63
N PHE A 124 6.19 -9.83 2.81
CA PHE A 124 5.04 -10.02 1.93
C PHE A 124 5.38 -9.66 0.49
N TYR A 125 5.91 -8.46 0.26
CA TYR A 125 6.26 -8.03 -1.10
C TYR A 125 7.37 -8.87 -1.71
N ARG A 126 8.35 -9.28 -0.93
CA ARG A 126 9.42 -10.14 -1.42
C ARG A 126 8.91 -11.51 -1.87
N ARG A 127 7.93 -12.08 -1.17
CA ARG A 127 7.28 -13.33 -1.61
C ARG A 127 6.55 -13.17 -2.94
N HIS A 128 6.19 -11.95 -3.31
CA HIS A 128 5.48 -11.66 -4.55
C HIS A 128 6.38 -11.07 -5.66
N GLY A 129 7.68 -11.32 -5.58
CA GLY A 129 8.61 -10.95 -6.65
C GLY A 129 9.12 -9.52 -6.62
N PHE A 130 8.94 -8.82 -5.51
CA PHE A 130 9.52 -7.51 -5.29
C PHE A 130 10.87 -7.66 -4.58
N GLU A 131 11.78 -6.74 -4.85
CA GLU A 131 13.08 -6.67 -4.20
C GLU A 131 13.30 -5.29 -3.59
N LEU A 132 14.05 -5.26 -2.50
CA LEU A 132 14.45 -4.00 -1.88
C LEU A 132 15.35 -3.21 -2.81
N VAL A 133 15.01 -1.94 -3.00
CA VAL A 133 15.86 -0.99 -3.71
C VAL A 133 17.10 -0.70 -2.87
N PRO A 134 18.29 -0.54 -3.47
CA PRO A 134 19.49 -0.16 -2.73
C PRO A 134 19.26 1.08 -1.86
N ARG A 135 19.81 1.04 -0.65
CA ARG A 135 19.53 2.01 0.40
C ARG A 135 19.81 3.46 -0.01
N ASP A 136 20.86 3.68 -0.78
CA ASP A 136 21.26 5.00 -1.28
C ASP A 136 20.29 5.57 -2.31
N GLN A 137 19.52 4.72 -2.97
CA GLN A 137 18.52 5.13 -3.97
C GLN A 137 17.15 5.41 -3.35
N VAL A 138 16.88 4.93 -2.15
CA VAL A 138 15.56 5.09 -1.50
C VAL A 138 15.13 6.56 -1.38
N PRO A 139 15.95 7.48 -0.84
CA PRO A 139 15.54 8.88 -0.76
C PRO A 139 15.28 9.52 -2.12
N VAL A 140 16.08 9.16 -3.12
CA VAL A 140 15.94 9.69 -4.49
C VAL A 140 14.59 9.29 -5.06
N LEU A 141 14.22 8.01 -4.95
CA LEU A 141 12.95 7.50 -5.46
C LEU A 141 11.76 8.07 -4.70
N LEU A 142 11.85 8.14 -3.37
CA LEU A 142 10.77 8.66 -2.55
C LEU A 142 10.50 10.14 -2.85
N ARG A 143 11.54 10.94 -3.05
CA ARG A 143 11.38 12.34 -3.42
C ARG A 143 10.84 12.52 -4.82
N ARG A 144 11.18 11.62 -5.73
CA ARG A 144 10.72 11.68 -7.12
C ARG A 144 9.25 11.30 -7.26
N TYR A 145 8.85 10.20 -6.65
CA TYR A 145 7.53 9.60 -6.92
C TYR A 145 6.51 9.80 -5.80
N TRP A 146 6.95 10.05 -4.57
CA TRP A 146 6.05 10.23 -3.43
C TRP A 146 6.07 11.67 -2.94
N SER A 147 4.94 12.08 -2.37
CA SER A 147 4.80 13.38 -1.70
C SER A 147 4.66 13.10 -0.20
N ILE A 148 5.77 12.88 0.48
CA ILE A 148 5.81 12.52 1.90
C ILE A 148 6.82 13.38 2.66
N PRO A 149 6.63 13.56 3.99
CA PRO A 149 7.56 14.33 4.81
C PRO A 149 8.95 13.70 4.88
N GLU A 150 9.97 14.51 5.05
CA GLU A 150 11.36 14.05 5.16
C GLU A 150 11.54 13.00 6.26
N ARG A 151 10.87 13.15 7.41
CA ARG A 151 10.90 12.16 8.49
C ARG A 151 10.42 10.78 8.04
N GLN A 152 9.43 10.73 7.17
CA GLN A 152 8.93 9.46 6.62
C GLN A 152 9.93 8.87 5.62
N ILE A 153 10.60 9.70 4.83
CA ILE A 153 11.67 9.25 3.93
C ILE A 153 12.77 8.54 4.72
N GLU A 154 13.20 9.13 5.82
CA GLU A 154 14.27 8.58 6.68
C GLU A 154 13.92 7.22 7.27
N THR A 155 12.64 6.92 7.44
CA THR A 155 12.15 5.71 8.12
C THR A 155 11.48 4.70 7.18
N SER A 156 11.62 4.91 5.87
CA SER A 156 10.99 4.08 4.84
C SER A 156 11.99 3.30 4.00
N VAL A 157 11.50 2.25 3.37
CA VAL A 157 12.19 1.51 2.32
C VAL A 157 11.32 1.53 1.06
N VAL A 158 11.92 1.22 -0.07
CA VAL A 158 11.21 1.04 -1.34
C VAL A 158 11.49 -0.36 -1.84
N LEU A 159 10.45 -1.03 -2.32
CA LEU A 159 10.58 -2.28 -3.05
C LEU A 159 10.05 -2.06 -4.47
N ALA A 160 10.64 -2.75 -5.41
CA ALA A 160 10.26 -2.67 -6.81
C ALA A 160 10.21 -4.06 -7.42
N GLU A 161 9.44 -4.21 -8.47
CA GLU A 161 9.46 -5.44 -9.25
C GLU A 161 10.87 -5.66 -9.79
N ARG A 162 11.35 -6.90 -9.74
CA ARG A 162 12.71 -7.26 -10.17
C ARG A 162 13.02 -6.77 -11.57
N ALA A 163 12.09 -6.92 -12.51
CA ALA A 163 12.30 -6.49 -13.89
C ALA A 163 12.58 -4.99 -14.02
N TRP A 164 12.02 -4.17 -13.14
CA TRP A 164 12.29 -2.73 -13.12
C TRP A 164 13.71 -2.43 -12.63
N LEU A 165 14.12 -3.14 -11.56
CA LEU A 165 15.48 -2.99 -11.00
C LEU A 165 16.57 -3.42 -12.01
N ASP A 166 16.32 -4.48 -12.76
CA ASP A 166 17.27 -5.01 -13.72
C ASP A 166 17.53 -4.09 -14.92
N ARG A 167 16.67 -3.09 -15.14
CA ARG A 167 16.80 -2.11 -16.23
C ARG A 167 17.54 -0.83 -15.83
N ARG A 168 17.96 -0.70 -14.59
CA ARG A 168 18.57 0.54 -14.06
C ARG A 168 20.08 0.46 -13.97
#